data_13387e5ac38e171be0084eef9a77ef91
#
_entry.id   13387e5ac38e171be0084eef9a77ef91
#
_cell.length_a   1.000
_cell.length_b   1.000
_cell.length_c   1.000
_cell.angle_alpha   90.00
_cell.angle_beta   90.00
_cell.angle_gamma   90.00
#
_symmetry.space_group_name_H-M   'P 1'
#
loop_
_entity.id
_entity.type
_entity.pdbx_description
1 polymer ?
#
loop_
_entity_poly.entity_id
_entity_poly.type
_entity_poly.pdbx_seq_one_letter_code
_entity_poly.pdbx_strand_id
1 'polypeptide(L)'
;MRKTLTAALAAAAALTLGACSDSGSGTGSGSGSGEAFTITGSSTVEPITRYMLNRYNFDAELEAVGSTDGFDKFCAGDADINDASVAIPGSESSIDYQAQCAEAGVDFFELPIGLDAITIVKHADNDWATDLTVEQLHDIWSKESTVTTWSDIDPSWPNEKINLYGRPTGSGTLGVFEDMVLGNDTIRDDYQSSDDIQELSTWVSEDVNGLSFMGIGNYLATEGTVRNKIDNVLVDGIAPTADEAKSGNYPLSRPLFIYVNAESAKQDNVGEFVTTYLDNAEAVMPRVYFYQLPEEVYDATKQRFADGTTGIDEQWHALN
;
A
#
# COMPACT_ATOMS: atom_id res chain seq x y z
N MET A 1 -36.25 -64.21 3.77
CA MET A 1 -37.53 -63.90 4.42
C MET A 1 -37.83 -62.44 4.11
N ARG A 2 -38.64 -62.18 3.12
CA ARG A 2 -40.06 -61.78 3.21
C ARG A 2 -40.22 -60.53 4.09
N LYS A 3 -40.82 -59.40 3.74
CA LYS A 3 -41.84 -59.01 2.74
C LYS A 3 -41.93 -57.46 2.77
N THR A 4 -42.06 -56.81 1.66
CA THR A 4 -43.20 -56.15 1.01
C THR A 4 -43.63 -54.81 1.60
N LEU A 5 -43.51 -53.75 0.78
CA LEU A 5 -44.57 -53.00 0.06
C LEU A 5 -45.53 -52.24 0.99
N THR A 6 -45.69 -50.96 0.79
CA THR A 6 -46.73 -50.37 -0.03
C THR A 6 -46.59 -48.84 -0.17
N ALA A 7 -46.92 -48.39 -1.38
CA ALA A 7 -47.07 -47.00 -1.79
C ALA A 7 -48.50 -46.49 -1.48
N ALA A 8 -48.66 -45.20 -1.35
CA ALA A 8 -49.92 -44.49 -1.67
C ALA A 8 -49.64 -42.99 -1.85
N LEU A 9 -49.92 -42.59 -2.90
CA LEU A 9 -50.39 -41.52 -3.74
C LEU A 9 -51.48 -40.63 -3.09
N ALA A 10 -51.51 -39.41 -3.64
CA ALA A 10 -52.59 -38.45 -3.86
C ALA A 10 -52.50 -37.21 -2.94
N ALA A 11 -52.79 -36.00 -3.33
CA ALA A 11 -53.17 -35.34 -4.58
C ALA A 11 -53.27 -33.83 -4.23
N ALA A 12 -53.13 -33.03 -5.23
CA ALA A 12 -53.19 -31.57 -5.30
C ALA A 12 -54.41 -30.90 -4.66
N ALA A 13 -54.20 -29.63 -4.21
CA ALA A 13 -55.20 -28.56 -4.39
C ALA A 13 -54.52 -27.19 -4.33
N ALA A 14 -54.58 -26.49 -5.44
CA ALA A 14 -54.32 -25.06 -5.55
C ALA A 14 -55.56 -24.28 -5.08
N LEU A 15 -55.37 -23.15 -4.43
CA LEU A 15 -56.33 -22.05 -4.41
C LEU A 15 -55.66 -20.70 -4.12
N THR A 16 -56.03 -19.80 -4.94
CA THR A 16 -55.61 -18.42 -5.21
C THR A 16 -56.22 -17.39 -4.25
N LEU A 17 -55.59 -16.16 -4.30
CA LEU A 17 -56.16 -14.83 -4.10
C LEU A 17 -56.11 -14.23 -2.71
N GLY A 18 -55.50 -13.03 -2.69
CA GLY A 18 -55.74 -12.01 -1.70
C GLY A 18 -54.69 -10.88 -1.70
N ALA A 19 -54.84 -9.95 -2.63
CA ALA A 19 -54.15 -8.67 -2.56
C ALA A 19 -54.80 -7.82 -1.47
N CYS A 20 -54.00 -7.15 -0.62
CA CYS A 20 -54.34 -5.86 -0.03
C CYS A 20 -53.05 -5.11 0.34
N SER A 21 -52.92 -3.96 -0.26
CA SER A 21 -52.04 -2.85 0.05
C SER A 21 -52.14 -2.39 1.49
N ASP A 22 -50.96 -2.12 2.10
CA ASP A 22 -50.94 -0.99 3.03
C ASP A 22 -49.53 -0.33 3.04
N SER A 23 -49.61 0.97 3.03
CA SER A 23 -48.49 1.90 2.93
C SER A 23 -47.71 1.95 4.25
N GLY A 24 -46.43 1.58 4.21
CA GLY A 24 -45.50 1.79 5.31
C GLY A 24 -44.21 2.41 4.76
N SER A 25 -44.03 3.72 4.98
CA SER A 25 -42.80 4.43 4.70
C SER A 25 -41.63 3.80 5.47
N GLY A 26 -40.83 3.02 4.79
CA GLY A 26 -39.54 2.55 5.24
C GLY A 26 -38.46 3.33 4.47
N THR A 27 -37.68 4.10 5.20
CA THR A 27 -36.43 4.73 4.73
C THR A 27 -35.57 3.67 4.08
N GLY A 28 -35.48 3.72 2.75
CA GLY A 28 -34.63 2.85 1.98
C GLY A 28 -33.15 3.19 2.24
N SER A 29 -32.46 2.29 2.91
CA SER A 29 -31.04 2.16 2.72
C SER A 29 -30.84 1.74 1.27
N GLY A 30 -30.26 2.63 0.47
CA GLY A 30 -29.84 2.34 -0.90
C GLY A 30 -28.78 1.26 -0.87
N SER A 31 -29.19 0.02 -1.07
CA SER A 31 -28.33 -1.06 -1.48
C SER A 31 -28.05 -0.82 -2.95
N GLY A 32 -26.90 -0.28 -3.29
CA GLY A 32 -26.43 -0.18 -4.65
C GLY A 32 -26.26 -1.58 -5.22
N SER A 33 -27.22 -2.02 -6.05
CA SER A 33 -27.11 -3.26 -6.82
C SER A 33 -26.38 -2.98 -8.13
N GLY A 34 -25.19 -2.41 -8.06
CA GLY A 34 -24.23 -2.41 -9.16
C GLY A 34 -23.46 -3.73 -9.15
N GLU A 35 -23.04 -4.20 -10.30
CA GLU A 35 -22.08 -5.29 -10.42
C GLU A 35 -20.80 -4.87 -9.65
N ALA A 36 -20.17 -5.82 -8.93
CA ALA A 36 -18.93 -5.55 -8.21
C ALA A 36 -17.85 -5.12 -9.21
N PHE A 37 -17.14 -4.04 -8.92
CA PHE A 37 -16.02 -3.58 -9.74
C PHE A 37 -14.70 -4.21 -9.28
N THR A 38 -13.68 -4.17 -10.13
CA THR A 38 -12.43 -4.86 -9.93
C THR A 38 -11.29 -3.88 -9.59
N ILE A 39 -10.55 -4.19 -8.53
CA ILE A 39 -9.35 -3.44 -8.10
C ILE A 39 -8.19 -4.42 -8.06
N THR A 40 -7.08 -4.06 -8.66
CA THR A 40 -5.85 -4.85 -8.65
C THR A 40 -4.68 -4.00 -8.17
N GLY A 41 -3.51 -4.61 -7.96
CA GLY A 41 -2.26 -3.87 -7.82
C GLY A 41 -1.52 -4.01 -6.51
N SER A 42 -1.01 -2.90 -6.01
CA SER A 42 -0.04 -2.82 -4.91
C SER A 42 -0.53 -3.40 -3.59
N SER A 43 0.23 -4.35 -3.03
CA SER A 43 0.01 -4.84 -1.67
C SER A 43 0.28 -3.77 -0.58
N THR A 44 1.00 -2.70 -0.92
CA THR A 44 1.20 -1.55 -0.03
C THR A 44 -0.06 -0.69 0.06
N VAL A 45 -0.76 -0.47 -1.06
CA VAL A 45 -1.98 0.35 -1.13
C VAL A 45 -3.22 -0.44 -0.71
N GLU A 46 -3.22 -1.76 -0.92
CA GLU A 46 -4.34 -2.66 -0.60
C GLU A 46 -4.99 -2.41 0.78
N PRO A 47 -4.24 -2.25 1.89
CA PRO A 47 -4.84 -1.98 3.21
C PRO A 47 -5.64 -0.67 3.26
N ILE A 48 -5.23 0.34 2.50
CA ILE A 48 -5.92 1.63 2.39
C ILE A 48 -7.24 1.44 1.65
N THR A 49 -7.16 0.82 0.46
CA THR A 49 -8.33 0.55 -0.39
C THR A 49 -9.33 -0.36 0.32
N ARG A 50 -8.87 -1.42 1.00
CA ARG A 50 -9.70 -2.30 1.83
C ARG A 50 -10.36 -1.55 2.98
N TYR A 51 -9.66 -0.62 3.63
CA TYR A 51 -10.27 0.23 4.65
C TYR A 51 -11.38 1.10 4.06
N MET A 52 -11.16 1.71 2.88
CA MET A 52 -12.15 2.53 2.18
C MET A 52 -13.40 1.72 1.82
N LEU A 53 -13.23 0.56 1.17
CA LEU A 53 -14.33 -0.35 0.81
C LEU A 53 -15.20 -0.71 2.04
N ASN A 54 -14.55 -1.17 3.11
CA ASN A 54 -15.26 -1.59 4.33
C ASN A 54 -15.93 -0.42 5.05
N ARG A 55 -15.24 0.72 5.15
CA ARG A 55 -15.71 1.89 5.91
C ARG A 55 -16.92 2.56 5.28
N TYR A 56 -16.93 2.57 3.94
CA TYR A 56 -17.97 3.25 3.17
C TYR A 56 -18.94 2.29 2.46
N ASN A 57 -18.79 0.99 2.72
CA ASN A 57 -19.71 -0.07 2.28
C ASN A 57 -19.83 -0.16 0.75
N PHE A 58 -18.67 -0.19 0.07
CA PHE A 58 -18.60 -0.53 -1.35
C PHE A 58 -18.27 -2.01 -1.54
N ASP A 59 -18.78 -2.59 -2.62
CA ASP A 59 -18.52 -3.98 -3.01
C ASP A 59 -17.61 -4.01 -4.24
N ALA A 60 -16.42 -4.60 -4.08
CA ALA A 60 -15.42 -4.74 -5.12
C ALA A 60 -14.60 -6.01 -4.93
N GLU A 61 -14.11 -6.57 -6.04
CA GLU A 61 -13.10 -7.61 -6.03
C GLU A 61 -11.72 -6.94 -5.94
N LEU A 62 -11.00 -7.14 -4.83
CA LEU A 62 -9.70 -6.53 -4.56
C LEU A 62 -8.61 -7.61 -4.51
N GLU A 63 -7.65 -7.53 -5.45
CA GLU A 63 -6.55 -8.47 -5.60
C GLU A 63 -5.18 -7.77 -5.53
N ALA A 64 -4.40 -8.08 -4.50
CA ALA A 64 -3.04 -7.54 -4.32
C ALA A 64 -2.01 -8.41 -5.06
N VAL A 65 -1.68 -8.03 -6.28
CA VAL A 65 -0.72 -8.75 -7.17
C VAL A 65 0.62 -8.03 -7.31
N GLY A 66 0.74 -6.82 -6.76
CA GLY A 66 1.85 -5.90 -6.99
C GLY A 66 1.51 -4.84 -8.04
N SER A 67 2.17 -3.66 -7.97
CA SER A 67 1.87 -2.53 -8.86
C SER A 67 2.07 -2.89 -10.33
N THR A 68 3.16 -3.59 -10.65
CA THR A 68 3.54 -3.96 -12.02
C THR A 68 2.55 -4.93 -12.66
N ASP A 69 2.26 -6.06 -11.99
CA ASP A 69 1.26 -7.04 -12.46
C ASP A 69 -0.14 -6.42 -12.49
N GLY A 70 -0.39 -5.45 -11.61
CA GLY A 70 -1.60 -4.65 -11.62
C GLY A 70 -1.72 -3.79 -12.87
N PHE A 71 -0.64 -3.12 -13.31
CA PHE A 71 -0.63 -2.36 -14.56
C PHE A 71 -0.86 -3.24 -15.78
N ASP A 72 -0.33 -4.48 -15.81
CA ASP A 72 -0.61 -5.42 -16.90
C ASP A 72 -2.12 -5.69 -17.04
N LYS A 73 -2.81 -6.02 -15.94
CA LYS A 73 -4.25 -6.23 -15.93
C LYS A 73 -5.04 -4.96 -16.27
N PHE A 74 -4.62 -3.85 -15.69
CA PHE A 74 -5.28 -2.55 -15.87
C PHE A 74 -5.20 -2.06 -17.32
N CYS A 75 -4.02 -2.07 -17.93
CA CYS A 75 -3.84 -1.67 -19.33
C CYS A 75 -4.45 -2.67 -20.32
N ALA A 76 -4.67 -3.94 -19.92
CA ALA A 76 -5.45 -4.90 -20.69
C ALA A 76 -6.97 -4.64 -20.62
N GLY A 77 -7.44 -3.77 -19.72
CA GLY A 77 -8.85 -3.51 -19.46
C GLY A 77 -9.53 -4.54 -18.57
N ASP A 78 -8.76 -5.38 -17.89
CA ASP A 78 -9.24 -6.43 -16.99
C ASP A 78 -9.51 -5.95 -15.56
N ALA A 79 -9.15 -4.69 -15.24
CA ALA A 79 -9.40 -4.06 -13.95
C ALA A 79 -9.91 -2.62 -14.11
N ASP A 80 -10.85 -2.22 -13.24
CA ASP A 80 -11.41 -0.87 -13.21
C ASP A 80 -10.47 0.14 -12.51
N ILE A 81 -9.75 -0.35 -11.49
CA ILE A 81 -8.81 0.43 -10.70
C ILE A 81 -7.52 -0.37 -10.51
N ASN A 82 -6.37 0.31 -10.59
CA ASN A 82 -5.08 -0.24 -10.17
C ASN A 82 -4.52 0.56 -9.00
N ASP A 83 -4.34 -0.09 -7.86
CA ASP A 83 -3.57 0.43 -6.71
C ASP A 83 -2.09 0.40 -7.06
N ALA A 84 -1.36 1.51 -6.87
CA ALA A 84 0.05 1.55 -7.19
C ALA A 84 0.89 2.31 -6.13
N SER A 85 2.07 1.79 -5.88
CA SER A 85 3.08 2.39 -4.99
C SER A 85 4.27 2.94 -5.78
N VAL A 86 4.08 3.11 -7.07
CA VAL A 86 4.98 3.78 -8.02
C VAL A 86 4.12 4.54 -9.03
N ALA A 87 4.67 5.60 -9.61
CA ALA A 87 4.04 6.23 -10.77
C ALA A 87 4.04 5.25 -11.96
N ILE A 88 3.02 5.34 -12.82
CA ILE A 88 2.91 4.43 -13.97
C ILE A 88 4.17 4.52 -14.85
N PRO A 89 4.92 3.41 -15.03
CA PRO A 89 6.14 3.42 -15.83
C PRO A 89 5.91 3.83 -17.27
N GLY A 90 6.78 4.68 -17.79
CA GLY A 90 6.81 5.15 -19.18
C GLY A 90 8.03 4.67 -19.94
N SER A 91 8.40 5.39 -21.00
CA SER A 91 9.43 5.03 -21.99
C SER A 91 10.84 4.83 -21.44
N GLU A 92 11.15 5.40 -20.27
CA GLU A 92 12.47 5.24 -19.62
C GLU A 92 12.58 3.94 -18.80
N SER A 93 11.47 3.23 -18.63
CA SER A 93 11.38 2.00 -17.85
C SER A 93 11.56 0.75 -18.73
N SER A 94 11.82 -0.39 -18.11
CA SER A 94 11.94 -1.68 -18.82
C SER A 94 10.65 -2.10 -19.52
N ILE A 95 9.50 -1.65 -18.99
CA ILE A 95 8.17 -1.84 -19.57
C ILE A 95 7.48 -0.46 -19.58
N ASP A 96 7.01 -0.04 -20.74
CA ASP A 96 6.26 1.21 -20.94
C ASP A 96 4.76 0.95 -20.80
N TYR A 97 4.23 1.02 -19.59
CA TYR A 97 2.80 0.83 -19.33
C TYR A 97 1.95 2.00 -19.84
N GLN A 98 2.51 3.20 -19.90
CA GLN A 98 1.79 4.35 -20.50
C GLN A 98 1.48 4.07 -21.97
N ALA A 99 2.47 3.55 -22.73
CA ALA A 99 2.26 3.15 -24.12
C ALA A 99 1.31 1.95 -24.23
N GLN A 100 1.42 0.95 -23.38
CA GLN A 100 0.52 -0.22 -23.39
C GLN A 100 -0.94 0.19 -23.16
N CYS A 101 -1.24 1.02 -22.16
CA CYS A 101 -2.57 1.54 -21.92
C CYS A 101 -3.09 2.32 -23.15
N ALA A 102 -2.26 3.20 -23.74
CA ALA A 102 -2.63 3.98 -24.90
C ALA A 102 -2.92 3.09 -26.13
N GLU A 103 -2.11 2.06 -26.38
CA GLU A 103 -2.32 1.10 -27.49
C GLU A 103 -3.60 0.27 -27.31
N ALA A 104 -3.95 -0.05 -26.07
CA ALA A 104 -5.20 -0.75 -25.74
C ALA A 104 -6.44 0.19 -25.70
N GLY A 105 -6.23 1.50 -25.80
CA GLY A 105 -7.30 2.50 -25.72
C GLY A 105 -7.84 2.70 -24.30
N VAL A 106 -7.03 2.42 -23.28
CA VAL A 106 -7.36 2.64 -21.87
C VAL A 106 -6.88 4.02 -21.46
N ASP A 107 -7.79 5.00 -21.48
CA ASP A 107 -7.59 6.29 -20.83
C ASP A 107 -7.77 6.13 -19.33
N PHE A 108 -6.97 6.84 -18.53
CA PHE A 108 -6.99 6.69 -17.07
C PHE A 108 -6.78 8.01 -16.33
N PHE A 109 -7.22 8.04 -15.09
CA PHE A 109 -6.86 9.07 -14.11
C PHE A 109 -5.69 8.56 -13.26
N GLU A 110 -4.63 9.35 -13.13
CA GLU A 110 -3.57 9.18 -12.14
C GLU A 110 -3.92 10.03 -10.92
N LEU A 111 -4.18 9.40 -9.79
CA LEU A 111 -4.70 10.04 -8.59
C LEU A 111 -3.82 9.70 -7.38
N PRO A 112 -2.94 10.60 -6.95
CA PRO A 112 -2.15 10.40 -5.73
C PRO A 112 -3.05 10.45 -4.50
N ILE A 113 -2.82 9.54 -3.55
CA ILE A 113 -3.69 9.34 -2.39
C ILE A 113 -2.98 9.50 -1.04
N GLY A 114 -1.67 9.32 -0.98
CA GLY A 114 -0.88 9.37 0.25
C GLY A 114 0.60 9.20 -0.02
N LEU A 115 1.40 9.13 1.07
CA LEU A 115 2.82 8.85 1.03
C LEU A 115 3.13 7.63 1.89
N ASP A 116 3.89 6.71 1.33
CA ASP A 116 4.57 5.66 2.07
C ASP A 116 5.97 6.14 2.46
N ALA A 117 6.45 5.70 3.61
CA ALA A 117 7.82 5.96 4.03
C ALA A 117 8.35 4.79 4.86
N ILE A 118 9.61 4.41 4.60
CA ILE A 118 10.34 3.45 5.41
C ILE A 118 11.27 4.21 6.35
N THR A 119 11.31 3.81 7.60
CA THR A 119 12.30 4.28 8.55
C THR A 119 13.29 3.18 8.89
N ILE A 120 14.54 3.58 9.04
CA ILE A 120 15.61 2.74 9.59
C ILE A 120 15.60 2.94 11.09
N VAL A 121 15.61 1.84 11.84
CA VAL A 121 15.43 1.84 13.31
C VAL A 121 16.61 1.17 13.97
N LYS A 122 17.13 1.81 15.00
CA LYS A 122 18.24 1.35 15.85
C LYS A 122 17.86 1.39 17.32
N HIS A 123 18.66 0.77 18.17
CA HIS A 123 18.55 0.97 19.63
C HIS A 123 18.87 2.42 20.01
N ALA A 124 18.17 2.98 20.97
CA ALA A 124 18.36 4.37 21.38
C ALA A 124 19.75 4.64 21.95
N ASP A 125 20.40 3.65 22.60
CA ASP A 125 21.75 3.75 23.12
C ASP A 125 22.85 3.53 22.05
N ASN A 126 22.48 3.22 20.80
CA ASN A 126 23.41 3.23 19.67
C ASN A 126 23.64 4.70 19.26
N ASP A 127 24.74 5.29 19.68
CA ASP A 127 25.07 6.70 19.47
C ASP A 127 26.00 6.96 18.27
N TRP A 128 26.39 5.88 17.55
CA TRP A 128 27.29 5.96 16.40
C TRP A 128 26.53 5.92 15.04
N ALA A 129 25.56 5.03 14.85
CA ALA A 129 24.83 4.92 13.60
C ALA A 129 23.61 5.86 13.60
N THR A 130 23.84 7.17 13.73
CA THR A 130 22.75 8.17 13.80
C THR A 130 22.31 8.67 12.42
N ASP A 131 23.15 8.48 11.41
CA ASP A 131 22.92 8.83 10.02
C ASP A 131 23.56 7.76 9.13
N LEU A 132 22.82 7.28 8.12
CA LEU A 132 23.29 6.33 7.12
C LEU A 132 22.89 6.83 5.73
N THR A 133 23.78 6.72 4.77
CA THR A 133 23.41 6.98 3.38
C THR A 133 22.62 5.83 2.78
N VAL A 134 21.85 6.07 1.71
CA VAL A 134 21.19 4.99 0.94
C VAL A 134 22.23 3.99 0.45
N GLU A 135 23.43 4.44 0.02
CA GLU A 135 24.53 3.57 -0.39
C GLU A 135 25.01 2.66 0.76
N GLN A 136 25.19 3.22 1.97
CA GLN A 136 25.56 2.43 3.15
C GLN A 136 24.47 1.42 3.54
N LEU A 137 23.19 1.79 3.40
CA LEU A 137 22.07 0.86 3.61
C LEU A 137 22.11 -0.26 2.58
N HIS A 138 22.36 0.05 1.31
CA HIS A 138 22.55 -0.95 0.27
C HIS A 138 23.71 -1.91 0.62
N ASP A 139 24.86 -1.36 1.01
CA ASP A 139 26.04 -2.15 1.39
C ASP A 139 25.77 -3.08 2.57
N ILE A 140 24.95 -2.65 3.55
CA ILE A 140 24.57 -3.46 4.72
C ILE A 140 23.62 -4.60 4.30
N TRP A 141 22.61 -4.30 3.47
CA TRP A 141 21.46 -5.18 3.29
C TRP A 141 21.48 -6.00 1.99
N SER A 142 22.34 -5.68 1.01
CA SER A 142 22.40 -6.43 -0.26
C SER A 142 22.88 -7.86 -0.05
N LYS A 143 22.47 -8.76 -0.92
CA LYS A 143 22.80 -10.20 -0.86
C LYS A 143 24.30 -10.47 -0.90
N GLU A 144 25.04 -9.69 -1.69
CA GLU A 144 26.47 -9.81 -1.84
C GLU A 144 27.25 -8.99 -0.80
N SER A 145 26.57 -8.48 0.22
CA SER A 145 27.18 -7.69 1.29
C SER A 145 28.29 -8.43 2.02
N THR A 146 29.41 -7.75 2.20
CA THR A 146 30.52 -8.20 3.06
C THR A 146 30.53 -7.49 4.42
N VAL A 147 29.60 -6.56 4.64
CA VAL A 147 29.46 -5.81 5.89
C VAL A 147 28.94 -6.73 6.97
N THR A 148 29.66 -6.81 8.06
CA THR A 148 29.32 -7.65 9.23
C THR A 148 29.37 -6.90 10.54
N THR A 149 30.21 -5.85 10.63
CA THR A 149 30.40 -5.04 11.83
C THR A 149 30.17 -3.56 11.53
N TRP A 150 29.88 -2.78 12.57
CA TRP A 150 29.73 -1.33 12.43
C TRP A 150 31.01 -0.66 11.90
N SER A 151 32.18 -1.16 12.27
CA SER A 151 33.47 -0.65 11.76
C SER A 151 33.73 -0.95 10.29
N ASP A 152 32.96 -1.84 9.66
CA ASP A 152 33.01 -2.04 8.20
C ASP A 152 32.37 -0.87 7.45
N ILE A 153 31.45 -0.16 8.08
CA ILE A 153 30.79 1.04 7.54
C ILE A 153 31.62 2.28 7.79
N ASP A 154 32.04 2.49 9.04
CA ASP A 154 32.92 3.57 9.44
C ASP A 154 33.97 3.03 10.44
N PRO A 155 35.28 3.12 10.11
CA PRO A 155 36.33 2.60 10.97
C PRO A 155 36.40 3.24 12.37
N SER A 156 35.71 4.36 12.61
CA SER A 156 35.57 4.98 13.93
C SER A 156 34.51 4.39 14.83
N TRP A 157 33.61 3.55 14.24
CA TRP A 157 32.52 2.91 14.95
C TRP A 157 32.97 1.61 15.63
N PRO A 158 32.16 1.05 16.54
CA PRO A 158 32.52 -0.18 17.24
C PRO A 158 32.78 -1.36 16.28
N ASN A 159 33.78 -2.19 16.58
CA ASN A 159 34.02 -3.43 15.88
C ASN A 159 33.12 -4.54 16.45
N GLU A 160 31.82 -4.27 16.48
CA GLU A 160 30.75 -5.18 16.93
C GLU A 160 29.87 -5.60 15.76
N LYS A 161 29.35 -6.81 15.83
CA LYS A 161 28.47 -7.35 14.77
C LYS A 161 27.20 -6.53 14.68
N ILE A 162 26.77 -6.18 13.47
CA ILE A 162 25.43 -5.64 13.19
C ILE A 162 24.44 -6.79 13.20
N ASN A 163 23.42 -6.73 14.06
CA ASN A 163 22.32 -7.69 14.06
C ASN A 163 21.15 -7.11 13.28
N LEU A 164 20.79 -7.76 12.19
CA LEU A 164 19.82 -7.28 11.22
C LEU A 164 18.45 -7.89 11.48
N TYR A 165 17.42 -7.05 11.57
CA TYR A 165 16.03 -7.41 11.79
C TYR A 165 15.15 -6.81 10.70
N GLY A 166 14.29 -7.61 10.06
CA GLY A 166 13.54 -7.13 8.93
C GLY A 166 12.24 -7.88 8.68
N ARG A 167 11.60 -7.54 7.59
CA ARG A 167 10.37 -8.20 7.14
C ARG A 167 10.72 -9.41 6.27
N PRO A 168 9.93 -10.50 6.31
CA PRO A 168 10.17 -11.66 5.46
C PRO A 168 9.76 -11.40 4.01
N THR A 169 10.21 -12.28 3.12
CA THR A 169 9.79 -12.30 1.72
C THR A 169 8.26 -12.33 1.59
N GLY A 170 7.73 -11.51 0.68
CA GLY A 170 6.29 -11.33 0.50
C GLY A 170 5.68 -10.18 1.30
N SER A 171 6.46 -9.54 2.18
CA SER A 171 6.02 -8.33 2.87
C SER A 171 6.07 -7.11 1.94
N GLY A 172 4.99 -6.34 1.87
CA GLY A 172 4.97 -5.08 1.12
C GLY A 172 6.05 -4.08 1.60
N THR A 173 6.35 -4.03 2.90
CA THR A 173 7.42 -3.19 3.45
C THR A 173 8.80 -3.65 2.96
N LEU A 174 9.04 -4.96 2.85
CA LEU A 174 10.29 -5.45 2.26
C LEU A 174 10.40 -5.05 0.80
N GLY A 175 9.34 -5.23 0.00
CA GLY A 175 9.36 -4.84 -1.41
C GLY A 175 9.67 -3.35 -1.59
N VAL A 176 9.10 -2.47 -0.74
CA VAL A 176 9.43 -1.04 -0.73
C VAL A 176 10.90 -0.79 -0.42
N PHE A 177 11.43 -1.50 0.59
CA PHE A 177 12.83 -1.37 0.99
C PHE A 177 13.78 -1.84 -0.13
N GLU A 178 13.45 -2.96 -0.77
CA GLU A 178 14.22 -3.46 -1.92
C GLU A 178 14.20 -2.47 -3.08
N ASP A 179 13.03 -1.93 -3.44
CA ASP A 179 12.90 -0.94 -4.52
C ASP A 179 13.74 0.34 -4.25
N MET A 180 13.68 0.87 -3.01
CA MET A 180 14.28 2.17 -2.68
C MET A 180 15.77 2.09 -2.31
N VAL A 181 16.20 0.96 -1.73
CA VAL A 181 17.56 0.81 -1.18
C VAL A 181 18.40 -0.12 -2.05
N LEU A 182 17.83 -1.23 -2.52
CA LEU A 182 18.57 -2.28 -3.22
C LEU A 182 18.46 -2.16 -4.75
N GLY A 183 17.43 -1.48 -5.26
CA GLY A 183 17.22 -1.33 -6.70
C GLY A 183 17.02 -2.68 -7.39
N ASN A 184 18.00 -3.11 -8.18
CA ASN A 184 17.95 -4.40 -8.89
C ASN A 184 18.55 -5.57 -8.07
N ASP A 185 19.13 -5.28 -6.90
CA ASP A 185 19.72 -6.30 -6.04
C ASP A 185 18.64 -6.90 -5.12
N THR A 186 18.94 -8.10 -4.61
CA THR A 186 18.06 -8.77 -3.62
C THR A 186 18.62 -8.61 -2.22
N ILE A 187 17.73 -8.66 -1.22
CA ILE A 187 18.15 -8.63 0.18
C ILE A 187 18.95 -9.89 0.57
N ARG A 188 19.90 -9.71 1.50
CA ARG A 188 20.62 -10.85 2.12
C ARG A 188 19.64 -11.76 2.87
N ASP A 189 20.00 -13.02 3.09
CA ASP A 189 19.15 -14.03 3.71
C ASP A 189 19.54 -14.41 5.15
N ASP A 190 20.61 -13.78 5.68
CA ASP A 190 21.15 -14.03 7.02
C ASP A 190 20.70 -13.01 8.09
N TYR A 191 19.57 -12.33 7.87
CA TYR A 191 18.90 -11.49 8.86
C TYR A 191 17.74 -12.23 9.53
N GLN A 192 17.37 -11.81 10.74
CA GLN A 192 16.20 -12.35 11.44
C GLN A 192 14.95 -11.60 10.98
N SER A 193 13.90 -12.33 10.58
CA SER A 193 12.69 -11.72 10.05
C SER A 193 11.44 -12.11 10.84
N SER A 194 10.46 -11.19 10.87
CA SER A 194 9.13 -11.44 11.42
C SER A 194 8.05 -10.67 10.65
N ASP A 195 6.87 -11.28 10.55
CA ASP A 195 5.65 -10.61 10.11
C ASP A 195 5.03 -9.76 11.21
N ASP A 196 5.38 -10.00 12.46
CA ASP A 196 4.94 -9.20 13.59
C ASP A 196 5.87 -7.99 13.79
N ILE A 197 5.32 -6.80 13.55
CA ILE A 197 6.03 -5.53 13.67
C ILE A 197 6.41 -5.23 15.12
N GLN A 198 5.59 -5.65 16.08
CA GLN A 198 5.88 -5.47 17.51
C GLN A 198 7.09 -6.30 17.93
N GLU A 199 7.26 -7.48 17.33
CA GLU A 199 8.42 -8.33 17.54
C GLU A 199 9.70 -7.67 17.02
N LEU A 200 9.67 -7.08 15.82
CA LEU A 200 10.81 -6.34 15.26
C LEU A 200 11.23 -5.18 16.17
N SER A 201 10.28 -4.36 16.61
CA SER A 201 10.55 -3.25 17.53
C SER A 201 11.14 -3.76 18.88
N THR A 202 10.64 -4.90 19.37
CA THR A 202 11.15 -5.52 20.60
C THR A 202 12.59 -5.98 20.43
N TRP A 203 12.94 -6.69 19.36
CA TRP A 203 14.31 -7.12 19.11
C TRP A 203 15.30 -5.96 19.07
N VAL A 204 14.96 -4.89 18.33
CA VAL A 204 15.80 -3.68 18.30
C VAL A 204 15.92 -3.06 19.69
N SER A 205 14.85 -3.04 20.50
CA SER A 205 14.87 -2.45 21.84
C SER A 205 15.69 -3.24 22.87
N GLU A 206 16.06 -4.47 22.57
CA GLU A 206 16.83 -5.35 23.42
C GLU A 206 18.29 -5.52 22.95
N ASP A 207 18.63 -4.97 21.78
CA ASP A 207 19.95 -5.14 21.16
C ASP A 207 20.52 -3.80 20.69
N VAL A 208 21.57 -3.32 21.38
CA VAL A 208 22.28 -2.07 21.04
C VAL A 208 22.93 -2.12 19.66
N ASN A 209 23.23 -3.30 19.14
CA ASN A 209 23.79 -3.54 17.81
C ASN A 209 22.72 -3.86 16.75
N GLY A 210 21.44 -3.79 17.13
CA GLY A 210 20.33 -4.05 16.26
C GLY A 210 20.06 -2.93 15.25
N LEU A 211 19.81 -3.31 14.00
CA LEU A 211 19.37 -2.42 12.92
C LEU A 211 18.17 -3.06 12.21
N SER A 212 17.13 -2.28 11.98
CA SER A 212 15.91 -2.74 11.33
C SER A 212 15.40 -1.70 10.33
N PHE A 213 14.55 -2.15 9.40
CA PHE A 213 13.71 -1.27 8.60
C PHE A 213 12.23 -1.61 8.85
N MET A 214 11.39 -0.59 8.87
CA MET A 214 9.94 -0.75 9.02
C MET A 214 9.18 0.43 8.41
N GLY A 215 7.91 0.23 8.09
CA GLY A 215 7.05 1.35 7.71
C GLY A 215 7.00 2.39 8.83
N ILE A 216 7.03 3.66 8.48
CA ILE A 216 7.08 4.76 9.46
C ILE A 216 5.90 4.73 10.45
N GLY A 217 4.72 4.36 9.97
CA GLY A 217 3.54 4.24 10.82
C GLY A 217 3.69 3.20 11.92
N ASN A 218 4.39 2.10 11.62
CA ASN A 218 4.67 1.04 12.59
C ASN A 218 5.63 1.51 13.68
N TYR A 219 6.67 2.26 13.30
CA TYR A 219 7.56 2.91 14.24
C TYR A 219 6.82 3.90 15.16
N LEU A 220 5.96 4.73 14.58
CA LEU A 220 5.16 5.71 15.32
C LEU A 220 4.10 5.07 16.23
N ALA A 221 3.57 3.91 15.85
CA ALA A 221 2.60 3.14 16.64
C ALA A 221 3.24 2.31 17.76
N THR A 222 4.57 2.19 17.78
CA THR A 222 5.28 1.50 18.86
C THR A 222 5.16 2.30 20.16
N GLU A 223 4.73 1.66 21.25
CA GLU A 223 4.41 2.32 22.51
C GLU A 223 5.25 1.81 23.69
N GLY A 224 5.11 2.49 24.83
CA GLY A 224 5.60 2.06 26.14
C GLY A 224 7.13 2.00 26.24
N THR A 225 7.62 0.97 26.91
CA THR A 225 9.06 0.79 27.20
C THR A 225 9.89 0.47 25.94
N VAL A 226 9.28 -0.18 24.95
CA VAL A 226 9.91 -0.49 23.67
C VAL A 226 10.20 0.82 22.91
N ARG A 227 9.20 1.70 22.80
CA ARG A 227 9.36 3.00 22.10
C ARG A 227 10.48 3.86 22.66
N ASN A 228 10.68 3.83 23.99
CA ASN A 228 11.72 4.62 24.66
C ASN A 228 13.15 4.07 24.45
N LYS A 229 13.27 2.86 23.89
CA LYS A 229 14.55 2.19 23.65
C LYS A 229 14.93 2.07 22.19
N ILE A 230 14.08 2.55 21.30
CA ILE A 230 14.37 2.57 19.86
C ILE A 230 14.38 4.01 19.35
N ASP A 231 15.17 4.26 18.33
CA ASP A 231 15.23 5.55 17.65
C ASP A 231 15.36 5.32 16.15
N ASN A 232 14.97 6.32 15.36
CA ASN A 232 15.19 6.28 13.92
C ASN A 232 16.60 6.78 13.56
N VAL A 233 17.07 6.35 12.42
CA VAL A 233 18.31 6.80 11.79
C VAL A 233 17.95 7.84 10.73
N LEU A 234 18.75 8.91 10.62
CA LEU A 234 18.68 9.80 9.48
C LEU A 234 19.11 9.03 8.22
N VAL A 235 18.55 9.38 7.08
CA VAL A 235 19.00 8.83 5.79
C VAL A 235 19.46 10.02 4.92
N ASP A 236 20.71 9.99 4.51
CA ASP A 236 21.37 11.10 3.80
C ASP A 236 21.21 12.46 4.55
N GLY A 237 21.28 12.42 5.87
CA GLY A 237 21.12 13.58 6.74
C GLY A 237 19.66 14.01 6.97
N ILE A 238 18.68 13.32 6.41
CA ILE A 238 17.25 13.69 6.47
C ILE A 238 16.51 12.77 7.43
N ALA A 239 15.68 13.37 8.30
CA ALA A 239 14.87 12.62 9.26
C ALA A 239 13.58 12.06 8.59
N PRO A 240 13.06 10.87 9.00
CA PRO A 240 11.83 10.31 8.49
C PRO A 240 10.59 11.00 9.07
N THR A 241 10.46 12.31 8.85
CA THR A 241 9.31 13.10 9.31
C THR A 241 8.25 13.26 8.21
N ALA A 242 7.01 13.53 8.63
CA ALA A 242 5.95 13.81 7.68
C ALA A 242 6.25 15.02 6.78
N ASP A 243 6.91 16.05 7.33
CA ASP A 243 7.24 17.28 6.58
C ASP A 243 8.32 16.99 5.52
N GLU A 244 9.36 16.21 5.86
CA GLU A 244 10.40 15.84 4.92
C GLU A 244 9.89 14.86 3.84
N ALA A 245 8.98 13.96 4.20
CA ALA A 245 8.31 13.09 3.22
C ALA A 245 7.40 13.90 2.28
N LYS A 246 6.59 14.84 2.83
CA LYS A 246 5.71 15.71 2.04
C LYS A 246 6.47 16.64 1.09
N SER A 247 7.65 17.09 1.47
CA SER A 247 8.51 17.94 0.62
C SER A 247 9.33 17.15 -0.40
N GLY A 248 9.28 15.80 -0.36
CA GLY A 248 10.10 14.93 -1.21
C GLY A 248 11.58 14.89 -0.85
N ASN A 249 11.97 15.43 0.32
CA ASN A 249 13.37 15.44 0.74
C ASN A 249 13.82 14.10 1.34
N TYR A 250 12.90 13.36 2.00
CA TYR A 250 13.27 12.09 2.63
C TYR A 250 13.40 10.98 1.56
N PRO A 251 14.61 10.40 1.39
CA PRO A 251 14.88 9.52 0.25
C PRO A 251 14.12 8.18 0.29
N LEU A 252 13.66 7.74 1.48
CA LEU A 252 12.88 6.51 1.62
C LEU A 252 11.38 6.79 1.74
N SER A 253 10.88 7.75 0.98
CA SER A 253 9.44 8.05 0.85
C SER A 253 9.02 8.04 -0.60
N ARG A 254 7.77 7.61 -0.85
CA ARG A 254 7.19 7.56 -2.20
C ARG A 254 5.71 7.85 -2.18
N PRO A 255 5.16 8.44 -3.26
CA PRO A 255 3.74 8.62 -3.41
C PRO A 255 3.03 7.28 -3.63
N LEU A 256 1.79 7.23 -3.16
CA LEU A 256 0.85 6.14 -3.41
C LEU A 256 -0.27 6.65 -4.31
N PHE A 257 -0.74 5.81 -5.23
CA PHE A 257 -1.72 6.15 -6.23
C PHE A 257 -2.86 5.15 -6.30
N ILE A 258 -3.99 5.62 -6.82
CA ILE A 258 -4.97 4.80 -7.53
C ILE A 258 -5.03 5.26 -8.98
N TYR A 259 -4.95 4.33 -9.92
CA TYR A 259 -5.20 4.54 -11.33
C TYR A 259 -6.59 4.09 -11.66
N VAL A 260 -7.40 4.93 -12.23
CA VAL A 260 -8.82 4.65 -12.48
C VAL A 260 -9.08 4.68 -13.98
N ASN A 261 -9.62 3.59 -14.55
CA ASN A 261 -10.02 3.54 -15.94
C ASN A 261 -11.13 4.58 -16.19
N ALA A 262 -10.92 5.45 -17.16
CA ALA A 262 -11.82 6.58 -17.42
C ALA A 262 -13.22 6.14 -17.90
N GLU A 263 -13.35 4.99 -18.57
CA GLU A 263 -14.66 4.43 -18.93
C GLU A 263 -15.34 3.81 -17.70
N SER A 264 -14.59 3.10 -16.85
CA SER A 264 -15.12 2.54 -15.61
C SER A 264 -15.58 3.63 -14.64
N ALA A 265 -14.87 4.77 -14.59
CA ALA A 265 -15.23 5.91 -13.75
C ALA A 265 -16.62 6.50 -14.08
N LYS A 266 -17.18 6.23 -15.26
CA LYS A 266 -18.53 6.64 -15.66
C LYS A 266 -19.65 5.74 -15.09
N GLN A 267 -19.29 4.59 -14.55
CA GLN A 267 -20.21 3.73 -13.83
C GLN A 267 -20.47 4.31 -12.44
N ASP A 268 -21.73 4.37 -12.04
CA ASP A 268 -22.14 5.05 -10.79
C ASP A 268 -21.39 4.52 -9.56
N ASN A 269 -21.21 3.20 -9.43
CA ASN A 269 -20.53 2.55 -8.31
C ASN A 269 -19.03 2.88 -8.26
N VAL A 270 -18.32 2.90 -9.40
CA VAL A 270 -16.90 3.24 -9.50
C VAL A 270 -16.68 4.72 -9.25
N GLY A 271 -17.45 5.57 -9.93
CA GLY A 271 -17.34 7.04 -9.78
C GLY A 271 -17.65 7.50 -8.35
N GLU A 272 -18.65 6.92 -7.69
CA GLU A 272 -18.98 7.20 -6.30
C GLU A 272 -17.87 6.71 -5.34
N PHE A 273 -17.31 5.52 -5.60
CA PHE A 273 -16.20 5.01 -4.82
C PHE A 273 -14.97 5.92 -4.93
N VAL A 274 -14.56 6.31 -6.13
CA VAL A 274 -13.39 7.17 -6.34
C VAL A 274 -13.60 8.53 -5.70
N THR A 275 -14.77 9.15 -5.87
CA THR A 275 -15.13 10.42 -5.20
C THR A 275 -15.03 10.28 -3.68
N THR A 276 -15.63 9.23 -3.12
CA THR A 276 -15.58 8.95 -1.68
C THR A 276 -14.15 8.72 -1.21
N TYR A 277 -13.35 8.00 -2.00
CA TYR A 277 -11.94 7.75 -1.69
C TYR A 277 -11.18 9.07 -1.58
N LEU A 278 -11.24 9.91 -2.59
CA LEU A 278 -10.53 11.19 -2.64
C LEU A 278 -10.98 12.17 -1.55
N ASP A 279 -12.28 12.21 -1.24
CA ASP A 279 -12.82 13.06 -0.18
C ASP A 279 -12.34 12.66 1.22
N ASN A 280 -11.93 11.41 1.41
CA ASN A 280 -11.58 10.87 2.70
C ASN A 280 -10.11 10.44 2.83
N ALA A 281 -9.33 10.42 1.74
CA ALA A 281 -7.95 9.95 1.73
C ALA A 281 -7.10 10.64 2.80
N GLU A 282 -7.12 11.97 2.88
CA GLU A 282 -6.38 12.73 3.87
C GLU A 282 -6.66 12.28 5.31
N ALA A 283 -7.94 12.07 5.66
CA ALA A 283 -8.34 11.68 7.01
C ALA A 283 -8.07 10.19 7.31
N VAL A 284 -7.95 9.36 6.27
CA VAL A 284 -7.74 7.91 6.40
C VAL A 284 -6.27 7.57 6.50
N MET A 285 -5.35 8.26 5.78
CA MET A 285 -3.92 7.94 5.79
C MET A 285 -3.33 7.70 7.18
N PRO A 286 -3.50 8.58 8.19
CA PRO A 286 -2.96 8.34 9.53
C PRO A 286 -3.60 7.14 10.26
N ARG A 287 -4.82 6.73 9.87
CA ARG A 287 -5.54 5.59 10.49
C ARG A 287 -5.02 4.25 10.01
N VAL A 288 -4.41 4.25 8.83
CA VAL A 288 -3.80 3.07 8.19
C VAL A 288 -2.28 3.14 8.18
N TYR A 289 -1.72 4.08 8.96
CA TYR A 289 -0.29 4.26 9.20
C TYR A 289 0.52 4.74 7.99
N PHE A 290 -0.08 5.59 7.15
CA PHE A 290 0.62 6.28 6.07
C PHE A 290 0.66 7.79 6.31
N TYR A 291 1.54 8.49 5.61
CA TYR A 291 1.59 9.94 5.64
C TYR A 291 0.59 10.55 4.67
N GLN A 292 0.09 11.70 5.05
CA GLN A 292 -0.76 12.52 4.20
C GLN A 292 0.10 13.24 3.15
N LEU A 293 -0.48 13.47 1.97
CA LEU A 293 0.01 14.46 1.00
C LEU A 293 -0.23 15.89 1.53
N PRO A 294 0.41 16.92 0.95
CA PRO A 294 0.00 18.30 1.15
C PRO A 294 -1.47 18.52 0.78
N GLU A 295 -2.17 19.41 1.50
CA GLU A 295 -3.61 19.70 1.28
C GLU A 295 -3.89 20.14 -0.16
N GLU A 296 -3.03 20.98 -0.72
CA GLU A 296 -3.11 21.44 -2.11
C GLU A 296 -3.05 20.31 -3.14
N VAL A 297 -2.36 19.21 -2.84
CA VAL A 297 -2.31 18.04 -3.71
C VAL A 297 -3.64 17.28 -3.68
N TYR A 298 -4.24 17.09 -2.51
CA TYR A 298 -5.58 16.49 -2.42
C TYR A 298 -6.62 17.30 -3.17
N ASP A 299 -6.58 18.63 -3.05
CA ASP A 299 -7.51 19.52 -3.77
C ASP A 299 -7.31 19.44 -5.28
N ALA A 300 -6.05 19.46 -5.76
CA ALA A 300 -5.73 19.30 -7.16
C ALA A 300 -6.17 17.93 -7.71
N THR A 301 -5.99 16.86 -6.95
CA THR A 301 -6.39 15.49 -7.30
C THR A 301 -7.91 15.38 -7.46
N LYS A 302 -8.67 15.92 -6.51
CA LYS A 302 -10.14 15.99 -6.58
C LYS A 302 -10.61 16.79 -7.79
N GLN A 303 -9.99 17.94 -8.04
CA GLN A 303 -10.33 18.79 -9.18
C GLN A 303 -10.01 18.07 -10.51
N ARG A 304 -8.85 17.39 -10.60
CA ARG A 304 -8.46 16.59 -11.77
C ARG A 304 -9.51 15.53 -12.12
N PHE A 305 -10.00 14.80 -11.11
CA PHE A 305 -11.03 13.78 -11.30
C PHE A 305 -12.38 14.42 -11.70
N ALA A 306 -12.79 15.49 -11.02
CA ALA A 306 -14.05 16.19 -11.29
C ALA A 306 -14.09 16.83 -12.69
N ASP A 307 -12.96 17.34 -13.18
CA ASP A 307 -12.84 17.94 -14.52
C ASP A 307 -12.67 16.90 -15.65
N GLY A 308 -12.53 15.61 -15.30
CA GLY A 308 -12.30 14.54 -16.26
C GLY A 308 -10.90 14.60 -16.92
N THR A 309 -9.90 15.17 -16.25
CA THR A 309 -8.53 15.29 -16.77
C THR A 309 -7.80 13.95 -16.66
N THR A 310 -7.69 13.23 -17.76
CA THR A 310 -7.01 11.93 -17.86
C THR A 310 -5.51 12.05 -18.13
N GLY A 311 -4.80 10.91 -18.06
CA GLY A 311 -3.36 10.77 -18.28
C GLY A 311 -2.54 11.02 -17.02
N ILE A 312 -1.23 11.10 -17.19
CA ILE A 312 -0.27 11.33 -16.11
C ILE A 312 -0.30 12.78 -15.60
N ASP A 313 0.23 12.96 -14.39
CA ASP A 313 0.59 14.26 -13.83
C ASP A 313 2.12 14.34 -13.74
N GLU A 314 2.72 15.17 -14.60
CA GLU A 314 4.17 15.29 -14.78
C GLU A 314 4.94 15.56 -13.46
N GLN A 315 4.28 16.19 -12.48
CA GLN A 315 4.95 16.46 -11.19
C GLN A 315 5.40 15.19 -10.46
N TRP A 316 4.68 14.07 -10.66
CA TRP A 316 5.00 12.79 -10.01
C TRP A 316 6.04 11.97 -10.78
N HIS A 317 6.25 12.30 -12.06
CA HIS A 317 7.22 11.63 -12.93
C HIS A 317 8.59 12.33 -12.94
N ALA A 318 8.68 13.55 -12.42
CA ALA A 318 9.94 14.30 -12.29
C ALA A 318 10.79 13.91 -11.07
N LEU A 319 10.25 13.08 -10.17
CA LEU A 319 10.88 12.66 -8.91
C LEU A 319 11.48 11.24 -8.97
N ASN A 320 11.44 10.59 -10.14
CA ASN A 320 11.97 9.23 -10.37
C ASN A 320 13.33 9.26 -11.04
#